data_c0102867ab1f39ab61a9a751d6c9610d
#
_entry.id   c0102867ab1f39ab61a9a751d6c9610d
#
_cell.length_a   1.000
_cell.length_b   1.000
_cell.length_c   1.000
_cell.angle_alpha   90.00
_cell.angle_beta   90.00
_cell.angle_gamma   90.00
#
_symmetry.space_group_name_H-M   'P 1'
#
loop_
_entity.id
_entity.type
_entity.pdbx_description
1 polymer ?
#
loop_
_entity_poly.entity_id
_entity_poly.type
_entity_poly.pdbx_seq_one_letter_code
_entity_poly.pdbx_strand_id
1 'polypeptide(L)'
;MSAHPITVIACDIGGVIKDQRNDEPIENAVKSVIKLSENTSNMIIFISKCKDSYKQQSNMWLEKYNLSHIRAYYCLEYEEKVKIANDNNVNVMIDDRMQVLRSFPSSIIKIWFCSDLKKIEGARKFQPDFINSVRIAQSWEEILELIEEIQT
;
A
#
# COMPACT_ATOMS: atom_id res chain seq x y z
N MET A 1 2.12 -29.17 -14.24
CA MET A 1 1.31 -28.38 -13.29
C MET A 1 1.78 -26.94 -13.30
N SER A 2 0.92 -26.03 -13.67
CA SER A 2 1.30 -24.62 -13.72
C SER A 2 1.15 -23.99 -12.32
N ALA A 3 2.19 -23.37 -11.82
CA ALA A 3 2.09 -22.58 -10.60
C ALA A 3 1.33 -21.29 -10.92
N HIS A 4 0.46 -20.87 -10.02
CA HIS A 4 -0.17 -19.56 -10.14
C HIS A 4 0.91 -18.48 -9.98
N PRO A 5 0.88 -17.42 -10.79
CA PRO A 5 1.86 -16.34 -10.65
C PRO A 5 1.71 -15.69 -9.28
N ILE A 6 2.84 -15.28 -8.71
CA ILE A 6 2.85 -14.55 -7.45
C ILE A 6 2.34 -13.14 -7.68
N THR A 7 1.43 -12.67 -6.84
CA THR A 7 0.97 -11.28 -6.84
C THR A 7 1.88 -10.47 -5.94
N VAL A 8 2.54 -9.47 -6.50
CA VAL A 8 3.40 -8.56 -5.72
C VAL A 8 2.57 -7.35 -5.29
N ILE A 9 2.43 -7.20 -3.99
CA ILE A 9 1.63 -6.15 -3.37
C ILE A 9 2.57 -5.20 -2.67
N ALA A 10 2.51 -3.91 -3.02
CA ALA A 10 3.26 -2.88 -2.35
C ALA A 10 2.32 -1.97 -1.57
N CYS A 11 2.71 -1.57 -0.37
CA CYS A 11 1.95 -0.59 0.37
C CYS A 11 2.86 0.43 1.05
N ASP A 12 2.34 1.64 1.22
CA ASP A 12 3.01 2.67 2.00
C ASP A 12 2.96 2.31 3.49
N ILE A 13 3.80 2.92 4.28
CA ILE A 13 3.82 2.73 5.75
C ILE A 13 2.93 3.78 6.41
N GLY A 14 3.32 5.05 6.33
CA GLY A 14 2.54 6.12 6.95
C GLY A 14 1.21 6.35 6.25
N GLY A 15 0.12 6.39 7.01
CA GLY A 15 -1.21 6.58 6.47
C GLY A 15 -1.89 5.31 5.96
N VAL A 16 -1.16 4.19 5.87
CA VAL A 16 -1.71 2.90 5.42
C VAL A 16 -1.64 1.84 6.52
N ILE A 17 -0.47 1.66 7.15
CA ILE A 17 -0.34 0.73 8.28
C ILE A 17 -0.05 1.44 9.59
N LYS A 18 0.56 2.61 9.54
CA LYS A 18 0.88 3.43 10.71
C LYS A 18 0.09 4.73 10.66
N ASP A 19 -0.64 5.03 11.74
CA ASP A 19 -1.34 6.30 11.87
C ASP A 19 -0.31 7.41 12.13
N GLN A 20 -0.24 8.38 11.22
CA GLN A 20 0.74 9.46 11.29
C GLN A 20 0.51 10.43 12.45
N ARG A 21 -0.67 10.40 13.07
CA ARG A 21 -1.00 11.30 14.18
C ARG A 21 -0.39 10.85 15.50
N ASN A 22 -0.24 9.54 15.71
CA ASN A 22 0.17 8.98 17.01
C ASN A 22 1.14 7.81 16.91
N ASP A 23 1.56 7.45 15.69
CA ASP A 23 2.45 6.32 15.40
C ASP A 23 1.91 4.94 15.82
N GLU A 24 0.61 4.87 16.13
CA GLU A 24 -0.03 3.58 16.41
C GLU A 24 -0.40 2.87 15.09
N PRO A 25 -0.49 1.54 15.10
CA PRO A 25 -1.00 0.83 13.93
C PRO A 25 -2.44 1.23 13.61
N ILE A 26 -2.72 1.34 12.32
CA ILE A 26 -4.09 1.50 11.84
C ILE A 26 -4.83 0.19 12.12
N GLU A 27 -6.11 0.29 12.45
CA GLU A 27 -6.94 -0.84 12.82
C GLU A 27 -6.82 -1.99 11.81
N ASN A 28 -6.52 -3.17 12.31
CA ASN A 28 -6.37 -4.41 11.55
C ASN A 28 -5.21 -4.43 10.54
N ALA A 29 -4.40 -3.38 10.46
CA ALA A 29 -3.33 -3.30 9.47
C ALA A 29 -2.26 -4.37 9.70
N VAL A 30 -1.73 -4.47 10.91
CA VAL A 30 -0.62 -5.39 11.20
C VAL A 30 -1.02 -6.84 10.94
N LYS A 31 -2.15 -7.28 11.47
CA LYS A 31 -2.60 -8.66 11.28
C LYS A 31 -2.91 -8.97 9.82
N SER A 32 -3.43 -7.98 9.08
CA SER A 32 -3.76 -8.15 7.66
C SER A 32 -2.50 -8.26 6.81
N VAL A 33 -1.49 -7.44 7.08
CA VAL A 33 -0.22 -7.50 6.38
C VAL A 33 0.48 -8.84 6.66
N ILE A 34 0.48 -9.28 7.91
CA ILE A 34 1.06 -10.58 8.28
C ILE A 34 0.33 -11.71 7.53
N LYS A 35 -1.00 -11.66 7.49
CA LYS A 35 -1.79 -12.66 6.77
C LYS A 35 -1.44 -12.70 5.29
N LEU A 36 -1.30 -11.53 4.65
CA LEU A 36 -0.88 -11.44 3.26
C LEU A 36 0.53 -12.02 3.06
N SER A 37 1.44 -11.73 3.97
CA SER A 37 2.83 -12.20 3.88
C SER A 37 2.97 -13.71 4.06
N GLU A 38 2.06 -14.34 4.80
CA GLU A 38 2.06 -15.79 5.03
C GLU A 38 1.48 -16.59 3.86
N ASN A 39 0.73 -15.92 2.99
CA ASN A 39 0.15 -16.58 1.81
C ASN A 39 1.23 -16.66 0.72
N THR A 40 1.60 -17.87 0.34
CA THR A 40 2.65 -18.12 -0.65
C THR A 40 2.31 -17.62 -2.05
N SER A 41 1.05 -17.29 -2.32
CA SER A 41 0.62 -16.68 -3.58
C SER A 41 0.93 -15.18 -3.63
N ASN A 42 1.36 -14.59 -2.52
CA ASN A 42 1.67 -13.16 -2.42
C ASN A 42 3.13 -12.92 -2.09
N MET A 43 3.63 -11.79 -2.58
CA MET A 43 4.81 -11.15 -2.02
C MET A 43 4.40 -9.74 -1.63
N ILE A 44 4.57 -9.38 -0.37
CA ILE A 44 4.27 -8.03 0.08
C ILE A 44 5.55 -7.26 0.37
N ILE A 45 5.61 -6.01 -0.05
CA ILE A 45 6.73 -5.10 0.22
C ILE A 45 6.18 -3.76 0.67
N PHE A 46 7.00 -3.00 1.38
CA PHE A 46 6.68 -1.62 1.73
C PHE A 46 7.47 -0.68 0.83
N ILE A 47 6.83 0.39 0.38
CA ILE A 47 7.48 1.48 -0.35
C ILE A 47 7.08 2.78 0.32
N SER A 48 8.01 3.44 0.97
CA SER A 48 7.72 4.61 1.79
C SER A 48 8.62 5.79 1.43
N LYS A 49 8.00 6.96 1.28
CA LYS A 49 8.77 8.21 1.19
C LYS A 49 9.23 8.57 2.59
N CYS A 50 10.54 8.64 2.79
CA CYS A 50 11.12 8.80 4.11
C CYS A 50 12.49 9.43 4.02
N LYS A 51 12.74 10.46 4.80
CA LYS A 51 14.07 11.06 4.92
C LYS A 51 15.04 10.05 5.52
N ASP A 52 16.30 10.11 5.14
CA ASP A 52 17.33 9.19 5.63
C ASP A 52 17.39 9.18 7.16
N SER A 53 17.18 10.33 7.79
CA SER A 53 17.19 10.45 9.25
C SER A 53 16.08 9.67 9.95
N TYR A 54 15.02 9.29 9.22
CA TYR A 54 13.87 8.56 9.78
C TYR A 54 13.85 7.06 9.42
N LYS A 55 14.76 6.60 8.55
CA LYS A 55 14.77 5.19 8.14
C LYS A 55 14.91 4.23 9.31
N GLN A 56 15.81 4.55 10.23
CA GLN A 56 16.03 3.70 11.40
C GLN A 56 14.78 3.63 12.26
N GLN A 57 14.11 4.76 12.47
CA GLN A 57 12.88 4.79 13.26
C GLN A 57 11.78 3.96 12.60
N SER A 58 11.65 4.07 11.28
CA SER A 58 10.69 3.26 10.51
C SER A 58 10.98 1.78 10.64
N ASN A 59 12.26 1.39 10.53
CA ASN A 59 12.65 -0.01 10.68
C ASN A 59 12.39 -0.52 12.09
N MET A 60 12.62 0.30 13.11
CA MET A 60 12.34 -0.06 14.50
C MET A 60 10.84 -0.23 14.73
N TRP A 61 10.03 0.62 14.11
CA TRP A 61 8.57 0.50 14.17
C TRP A 61 8.09 -0.82 13.56
N LEU A 62 8.63 -1.16 12.40
CA LEU A 62 8.31 -2.43 11.76
C LEU A 62 8.72 -3.63 12.62
N GLU A 63 9.89 -3.57 13.22
CA GLU A 63 10.36 -4.62 14.13
C GLU A 63 9.45 -4.76 15.35
N LYS A 64 9.05 -3.64 15.92
CA LYS A 64 8.15 -3.62 17.09
C LYS A 64 6.85 -4.39 16.84
N TYR A 65 6.34 -4.33 15.62
CA TYR A 65 5.06 -4.96 15.24
C TYR A 65 5.24 -6.26 14.45
N ASN A 66 6.43 -6.86 14.50
CA ASN A 66 6.75 -8.13 13.86
C ASN A 66 6.61 -8.10 12.33
N LEU A 67 6.95 -6.97 11.73
CA LEU A 67 6.89 -6.75 10.29
C LEU A 67 8.27 -6.66 9.64
N SER A 68 9.35 -6.91 10.41
CA SER A 68 10.73 -6.76 9.91
C SER A 68 11.12 -7.79 8.86
N HIS A 69 10.37 -8.89 8.74
CA HIS A 69 10.59 -9.90 7.71
C HIS A 69 10.10 -9.43 6.33
N ILE A 70 9.35 -8.33 6.26
CA ILE A 70 8.84 -7.75 5.03
C ILE A 70 9.83 -6.69 4.56
N ARG A 71 10.23 -6.79 3.29
CA ARG A 71 11.19 -5.85 2.74
C ARG A 71 10.59 -4.46 2.63
N ALA A 72 11.31 -3.46 3.14
CA ALA A 72 10.92 -2.06 3.06
C ALA A 72 11.89 -1.30 2.18
N TYR A 73 11.36 -0.55 1.22
CA TYR A 73 12.10 0.34 0.35
C TYR A 73 11.78 1.78 0.74
N TYR A 74 12.79 2.60 0.88
CA TYR A 74 12.64 4.00 1.22
C TYR A 74 13.13 4.89 0.08
N CYS A 75 12.44 5.99 -0.14
CA CYS A 75 12.80 6.95 -1.17
C CYS A 75 12.55 8.38 -0.69
N LEU A 76 13.17 9.35 -1.36
CA LEU A 76 13.04 10.76 -1.01
C LEU A 76 11.94 11.48 -1.78
N GLU A 77 11.62 10.96 -2.98
CA GLU A 77 10.63 11.58 -3.86
C GLU A 77 9.56 10.58 -4.26
N TYR A 78 8.34 11.06 -4.49
CA TYR A 78 7.22 10.20 -4.89
C TYR A 78 7.47 9.46 -6.21
N GLU A 79 8.17 10.09 -7.16
CA GLU A 79 8.47 9.49 -8.46
C GLU A 79 9.33 8.24 -8.30
N GLU A 80 10.17 8.20 -7.27
CA GLU A 80 11.00 7.03 -6.99
C GLU A 80 10.17 5.82 -6.57
N LYS A 81 8.97 6.03 -6.02
CA LYS A 81 8.06 4.93 -5.68
C LYS A 81 7.68 4.13 -6.93
N VAL A 82 7.42 4.81 -8.03
CA VAL A 82 7.08 4.17 -9.31
C VAL A 82 8.24 3.31 -9.80
N LYS A 83 9.45 3.85 -9.73
CA LYS A 83 10.65 3.11 -10.13
C LYS A 83 10.85 1.85 -9.29
N ILE A 84 10.71 1.98 -7.98
CA ILE A 84 10.85 0.84 -7.05
C ILE A 84 9.79 -0.23 -7.38
N ALA A 85 8.55 0.22 -7.62
CA ALA A 85 7.46 -0.69 -7.96
C ALA A 85 7.73 -1.44 -9.27
N ASN A 86 8.21 -0.74 -10.29
CA ASN A 86 8.55 -1.37 -11.56
C ASN A 86 9.72 -2.34 -11.41
N ASP A 87 10.75 -1.97 -10.67
CA ASP A 87 11.92 -2.82 -10.44
C ASP A 87 11.57 -4.10 -9.68
N ASN A 88 10.49 -4.09 -8.91
CA ASN A 88 10.05 -5.23 -8.10
C ASN A 88 8.83 -5.94 -8.69
N ASN A 89 8.43 -5.61 -9.90
CA ASN A 89 7.30 -6.23 -10.60
C ASN A 89 5.99 -6.14 -9.81
N VAL A 90 5.74 -5.00 -9.19
CA VAL A 90 4.55 -4.77 -8.38
C VAL A 90 3.30 -4.84 -9.25
N ASN A 91 2.30 -5.59 -8.79
CA ASN A 91 0.99 -5.71 -9.46
C ASN A 91 -0.05 -4.80 -8.83
N VAL A 92 0.06 -4.55 -7.51
CA VAL A 92 -0.92 -3.79 -6.74
C VAL A 92 -0.20 -2.80 -5.85
N MET A 93 -0.59 -1.53 -5.91
CA MET A 93 -0.05 -0.47 -5.03
C MET A 93 -1.15 0.06 -4.14
N ILE A 94 -0.92 0.02 -2.83
CA ILE A 94 -1.83 0.54 -1.82
C ILE A 94 -1.23 1.81 -1.22
N ASP A 95 -1.91 2.92 -1.36
CA ASP A 95 -1.43 4.21 -0.84
C ASP A 95 -2.63 5.06 -0.43
N ASP A 96 -2.42 5.99 0.49
CA ASP A 96 -3.45 6.91 0.96
C ASP A 96 -3.44 8.25 0.22
N ARG A 97 -2.41 8.51 -0.59
CA ARG A 97 -2.24 9.78 -1.29
C ARG A 97 -2.61 9.66 -2.77
N MET A 98 -3.62 10.43 -3.18
CA MET A 98 -4.02 10.52 -4.58
C MET A 98 -2.85 10.90 -5.48
N GLN A 99 -2.04 11.86 -5.04
CA GLN A 99 -0.89 12.35 -5.80
C GLN A 99 0.09 11.22 -6.14
N VAL A 100 0.32 10.32 -5.19
CA VAL A 100 1.20 9.17 -5.40
C VAL A 100 0.58 8.22 -6.42
N LEU A 101 -0.68 7.85 -6.20
CA LEU A 101 -1.36 6.88 -7.07
C LEU A 101 -1.51 7.37 -8.50
N ARG A 102 -1.69 8.68 -8.70
CA ARG A 102 -1.76 9.27 -10.05
C ARG A 102 -0.49 9.03 -10.87
N SER A 103 0.65 8.91 -10.21
CA SER A 103 1.93 8.75 -10.91
C SER A 103 2.19 7.31 -11.36
N PHE A 104 1.41 6.35 -10.87
CA PHE A 104 1.58 4.94 -11.23
C PHE A 104 0.91 4.63 -12.58
N PRO A 105 1.53 3.76 -13.40
CA PRO A 105 0.96 3.40 -14.69
C PRO A 105 -0.30 2.54 -14.54
N SER A 106 -1.13 2.51 -15.57
CA SER A 106 -2.38 1.74 -15.58
C SER A 106 -2.17 0.23 -15.46
N SER A 107 -0.96 -0.25 -15.76
CA SER A 107 -0.61 -1.66 -15.62
C SER A 107 -0.53 -2.12 -14.15
N ILE A 108 -0.43 -1.17 -13.21
CA ILE A 108 -0.43 -1.47 -11.77
C ILE A 108 -1.82 -1.15 -11.23
N ILE A 109 -2.42 -2.11 -10.55
CA ILE A 109 -3.73 -1.90 -9.90
C ILE A 109 -3.50 -1.01 -8.68
N LYS A 110 -4.31 0.03 -8.55
CA LYS A 110 -4.17 1.03 -7.50
C LYS A 110 -5.30 0.89 -6.50
N ILE A 111 -4.95 0.78 -5.22
CA ILE A 111 -5.93 0.79 -4.13
C ILE A 111 -5.72 2.08 -3.35
N TRP A 112 -6.73 2.93 -3.36
CA TRP A 112 -6.72 4.16 -2.57
C TRP A 112 -7.31 3.88 -1.20
N PHE A 113 -6.45 3.89 -0.19
CA PHE A 113 -6.87 3.69 1.19
C PHE A 113 -7.32 5.01 1.79
N CYS A 114 -8.62 5.14 2.01
CA CYS A 114 -9.19 6.38 2.53
C CYS A 114 -10.46 6.06 3.31
N SER A 115 -10.47 6.35 4.61
CA SER A 115 -11.62 6.15 5.47
C SER A 115 -12.48 7.40 5.63
N ASP A 116 -12.06 8.53 5.10
CA ASP A 116 -12.76 9.80 5.18
C ASP A 116 -13.80 9.92 4.07
N LEU A 117 -15.08 9.74 4.43
CA LEU A 117 -16.18 9.79 3.47
C LEU A 117 -16.28 11.14 2.76
N LYS A 118 -16.02 12.23 3.45
CA LYS A 118 -16.05 13.57 2.84
C LYS A 118 -14.99 13.70 1.76
N LYS A 119 -13.81 13.16 2.01
CA LYS A 119 -12.71 13.18 1.05
C LYS A 119 -13.05 12.32 -0.17
N ILE A 120 -13.64 11.16 0.04
CA ILE A 120 -14.08 10.28 -1.04
C ILE A 120 -15.14 10.98 -1.89
N GLU A 121 -16.17 11.56 -1.27
CA GLU A 121 -17.24 12.27 -1.98
C GLU A 121 -16.70 13.48 -2.75
N GLY A 122 -15.78 14.22 -2.14
CA GLY A 122 -15.10 15.34 -2.83
C GLY A 122 -14.34 14.87 -4.07
N ALA A 123 -13.64 13.76 -3.96
CA ALA A 123 -12.90 13.20 -5.10
C ALA A 123 -13.86 12.71 -6.19
N ARG A 124 -14.99 12.09 -5.83
CA ARG A 124 -16.01 11.69 -6.80
C ARG A 124 -16.53 12.88 -7.59
N LYS A 125 -16.72 13.99 -6.91
CA LYS A 125 -17.29 15.20 -7.51
C LYS A 125 -16.27 15.96 -8.36
N PHE A 126 -15.06 16.12 -7.84
CA PHE A 126 -14.05 17.01 -8.44
C PHE A 126 -12.93 16.28 -9.18
N GLN A 127 -12.77 14.99 -8.97
CA GLN A 127 -11.70 14.21 -9.57
C GLN A 127 -12.18 12.84 -10.06
N PRO A 128 -13.23 12.84 -10.93
CA PRO A 128 -13.81 11.58 -11.40
C PRO A 128 -12.81 10.70 -12.14
N ASP A 129 -11.87 11.28 -12.88
CA ASP A 129 -10.86 10.51 -13.61
C ASP A 129 -9.98 9.71 -12.65
N PHE A 130 -9.62 10.31 -11.51
CA PHE A 130 -8.86 9.61 -10.49
C PHE A 130 -9.67 8.46 -9.91
N ILE A 131 -10.92 8.74 -9.52
CA ILE A 131 -11.82 7.74 -8.93
C ILE A 131 -12.00 6.54 -9.86
N ASN A 132 -12.11 6.80 -11.16
CA ASN A 132 -12.27 5.73 -12.15
C ASN A 132 -10.98 4.92 -12.37
N SER A 133 -9.84 5.42 -11.94
CA SER A 133 -8.55 4.75 -12.11
C SER A 133 -8.11 3.93 -10.90
N VAL A 134 -8.84 4.01 -9.78
CA VAL A 134 -8.45 3.33 -8.53
C VAL A 134 -9.60 2.49 -7.98
N ARG A 135 -9.26 1.58 -7.09
CA ARG A 135 -10.22 0.89 -6.23
C ARG A 135 -10.13 1.55 -4.86
N ILE A 136 -11.26 1.82 -4.23
CA ILE A 136 -11.30 2.51 -2.96
C ILE A 136 -11.48 1.50 -1.83
N ALA A 137 -10.63 1.59 -0.81
CA ALA A 137 -10.76 0.79 0.41
C ALA A 137 -10.80 1.73 1.61
N GLN A 138 -11.80 1.56 2.47
CA GLN A 138 -11.96 2.37 3.67
C GLN A 138 -11.38 1.70 4.91
N SER A 139 -11.02 0.43 4.81
CA SER A 139 -10.49 -0.37 5.92
C SER A 139 -9.57 -1.46 5.38
N TRP A 140 -8.81 -2.09 6.28
CA TRP A 140 -7.97 -3.22 5.90
C TRP A 140 -8.79 -4.45 5.51
N GLU A 141 -9.99 -4.62 6.07
CA GLU A 141 -10.90 -5.67 5.63
C GLU A 141 -11.26 -5.51 4.16
N GLU A 142 -11.56 -4.26 3.74
CA GLU A 142 -11.86 -3.98 2.33
C GLU A 142 -10.64 -4.19 1.44
N ILE A 143 -9.43 -3.85 1.92
CA ILE A 143 -8.20 -4.12 1.15
C ILE A 143 -8.06 -5.62 0.89
N LEU A 144 -8.26 -6.45 1.93
CA LEU A 144 -8.17 -7.90 1.79
C LEU A 144 -9.19 -8.45 0.79
N GLU A 145 -10.41 -7.94 0.83
CA GLU A 145 -11.46 -8.32 -0.13
C GLU A 145 -11.07 -7.96 -1.56
N LEU A 146 -10.54 -6.74 -1.77
CA LEU A 146 -10.10 -6.29 -3.09
C LEU A 146 -8.95 -7.13 -3.62
N ILE A 147 -7.99 -7.49 -2.78
CA ILE A 147 -6.87 -8.34 -3.19
C ILE A 147 -7.38 -9.72 -3.58
N GLU A 148 -8.32 -10.28 -2.83
CA GLU A 148 -8.93 -11.56 -3.16
C GLU A 148 -9.64 -11.51 -4.52
N GLU A 149 -10.39 -10.45 -4.79
CA GLU A 149 -11.04 -10.24 -6.09
C GLU A 149 -10.03 -10.15 -7.23
N ILE A 150 -8.91 -9.45 -7.01
CA ILE A 150 -7.86 -9.31 -8.02
C ILE A 150 -7.24 -10.68 -8.36
N GLN A 151 -7.18 -11.59 -7.39
CA GLN A 151 -6.56 -12.90 -7.56
C GLN A 151 -7.50 -13.97 -8.11
N THR A 152 -8.78 -13.68 -8.20
CA THR A 152 -9.73 -14.56 -8.85
C THR A 152 -9.91 -14.17 -10.31
#